data_d5f1708df1846824267fde74dfb13bdf
#
_entry.id   d5f1708df1846824267fde74dfb13bdf
#
_cell.length_a   1.000
_cell.length_b   1.000
_cell.length_c   1.000
_cell.angle_alpha   90.00
_cell.angle_beta   90.00
_cell.angle_gamma   90.00
#
_symmetry.space_group_name_H-M   'P 1'
#
loop_
_entity.id
_entity.type
_entity.pdbx_description
1 polymer ?
#
loop_
_entity_poly.entity_id
_entity_poly.type
_entity_poly.pdbx_seq_one_letter_code
_entity_poly.pdbx_strand_id
1 'polypeptide(L)'
;RPDSYACHIRADIFCLCTSYEEVEELEIIVREIRKKITDFPFAYRVQPSFGIGISPERAPAISYLKDCATMAMNSIKGKVYRTYAIFDEKMRSQKMRERQVENDIVSALENGELQLYVQPKVDMRDGRVIGGEALVRWKHPEKGLVPPREFIPVLEKNGFIINVDEYIWEKVFAYLGKLHREDRMLVPVSINVSRLHA
;
A
#
# COMPACT_ATOMS: atom_id res chain seq x y z
N ARG A 1 26.73 -20.53 12.80
CA ARG A 1 26.44 -21.94 12.52
C ARG A 1 27.31 -22.40 11.37
N PRO A 2 27.76 -23.66 11.35
CA PRO A 2 28.66 -24.16 10.29
C PRO A 2 27.99 -24.14 8.89
N ASP A 3 26.67 -24.20 8.81
CA ASP A 3 25.89 -24.22 7.56
C ASP A 3 25.26 -22.87 7.21
N SER A 4 25.84 -21.77 7.68
CA SER A 4 25.33 -20.43 7.40
C SER A 4 26.24 -19.70 6.42
N TYR A 5 25.64 -19.11 5.39
CA TYR A 5 26.32 -18.33 4.36
C TYR A 5 25.80 -16.92 4.35
N ALA A 6 26.68 -15.95 4.47
CA ALA A 6 26.35 -14.53 4.39
C ALA A 6 26.95 -13.91 3.14
N CYS A 7 26.21 -13.05 2.48
CA CYS A 7 26.71 -12.29 1.34
C CYS A 7 26.17 -10.86 1.33
N HIS A 8 26.94 -9.96 0.77
CA HIS A 8 26.54 -8.61 0.44
C HIS A 8 25.88 -8.60 -0.94
N ILE A 9 24.66 -8.10 -1.03
CA ILE A 9 23.92 -8.06 -2.31
C ILE A 9 24.18 -6.74 -3.03
N ARG A 10 23.90 -5.63 -2.35
CA ARG A 10 24.11 -4.26 -2.87
C ARG A 10 23.89 -3.24 -1.75
N ALA A 11 24.60 -2.12 -1.83
CA ALA A 11 24.45 -0.98 -0.90
C ALA A 11 24.35 -1.43 0.58
N ASP A 12 23.20 -1.25 1.19
CA ASP A 12 22.87 -1.59 2.57
C ASP A 12 22.15 -2.94 2.72
N ILE A 13 22.11 -3.77 1.66
CA ILE A 13 21.38 -5.03 1.65
C ILE A 13 22.34 -6.21 1.73
N PHE A 14 22.17 -7.00 2.77
CA PHE A 14 22.90 -8.24 3.04
C PHE A 14 21.92 -9.41 3.06
N CYS A 15 22.40 -10.60 2.76
CA CYS A 15 21.64 -11.83 2.81
C CYS A 15 22.36 -12.83 3.70
N LEU A 16 21.61 -13.51 4.56
CA LEU A 16 22.04 -14.66 5.33
C LEU A 16 21.17 -15.85 4.93
N CYS A 17 21.81 -16.94 4.51
CA CYS A 17 21.19 -18.23 4.30
C CYS A 17 21.63 -19.16 5.40
N THR A 18 20.70 -19.77 6.13
CA THR A 18 21.00 -20.67 7.26
C THR A 18 19.96 -21.76 7.33
N SER A 19 20.38 -22.94 7.81
CA SER A 19 19.47 -24.01 8.22
C SER A 19 18.80 -23.64 9.56
N TYR A 20 17.60 -24.14 9.79
CA TYR A 20 16.86 -24.00 11.04
C TYR A 20 16.03 -25.26 11.27
N GLU A 21 15.73 -25.57 12.52
CA GLU A 21 14.82 -26.64 12.92
C GLU A 21 13.43 -26.09 13.20
N GLU A 22 13.38 -24.99 13.98
CA GLU A 22 12.15 -24.30 14.33
C GLU A 22 12.19 -22.84 13.92
N VAL A 23 11.02 -22.27 13.54
CA VAL A 23 10.92 -20.89 13.05
C VAL A 23 11.38 -19.87 14.10
N GLU A 24 11.17 -20.17 15.35
CA GLU A 24 11.58 -19.35 16.50
C GLU A 24 13.10 -19.11 16.55
N GLU A 25 13.89 -20.03 16.02
CA GLU A 25 15.35 -19.86 15.93
C GLU A 25 15.72 -18.70 14.97
N LEU A 26 14.98 -18.53 13.89
CA LEU A 26 15.21 -17.43 12.95
C LEU A 26 14.94 -16.08 13.61
N GLU A 27 13.95 -16.01 14.48
CA GLU A 27 13.67 -14.80 15.27
C GLU A 27 14.80 -14.48 16.26
N ILE A 28 15.38 -15.50 16.89
CA ILE A 28 16.53 -15.34 17.77
C ILE A 28 17.73 -14.81 16.99
N ILE A 29 18.04 -15.40 15.83
CA ILE A 29 19.13 -14.95 14.96
C ILE A 29 18.94 -13.47 14.56
N VAL A 30 17.74 -13.08 14.13
CA VAL A 30 17.41 -11.70 13.79
C VAL A 30 17.64 -10.76 14.97
N ARG A 31 17.21 -11.16 16.17
CA ARG A 31 17.39 -10.37 17.40
C ARG A 31 18.84 -10.17 17.75
N GLU A 32 19.65 -11.21 17.63
CA GLU A 32 21.10 -11.16 17.89
C GLU A 32 21.82 -10.26 16.89
N ILE A 33 21.55 -10.41 15.60
CA ILE A 33 22.14 -9.58 14.56
C ILE A 33 21.74 -8.11 14.78
N ARG A 34 20.46 -7.86 15.03
CA ARG A 34 19.97 -6.52 15.32
C ARG A 34 20.72 -5.91 16.50
N LYS A 35 20.85 -6.65 17.61
CA LYS A 35 21.56 -6.17 18.78
C LYS A 35 23.00 -5.77 18.44
N LYS A 36 23.74 -6.63 17.74
CA LYS A 36 25.12 -6.33 17.32
C LYS A 36 25.22 -5.08 16.44
N ILE A 37 24.25 -4.86 15.53
CA ILE A 37 24.22 -3.67 14.68
C ILE A 37 23.89 -2.42 15.50
N THR A 38 22.91 -2.49 16.40
CA THR A 38 22.51 -1.33 17.20
C THR A 38 23.52 -0.95 18.28
N ASP A 39 24.26 -1.92 18.79
CA ASP A 39 25.32 -1.71 19.82
C ASP A 39 26.66 -1.23 19.19
N PHE A 40 26.79 -1.33 17.85
CA PHE A 40 28.00 -0.84 17.18
C PHE A 40 28.01 0.70 17.19
N PRO A 41 29.17 1.34 17.49
CA PRO A 41 29.26 2.79 17.63
C PRO A 41 29.30 3.53 16.31
N PHE A 42 28.18 3.49 15.56
CA PHE A 42 28.01 4.34 14.37
C PHE A 42 27.85 5.81 14.78
N ALA A 43 28.26 6.71 13.88
CA ALA A 43 28.06 8.16 14.06
C ALA A 43 26.56 8.55 14.02
N TYR A 44 25.69 7.66 13.56
CA TYR A 44 24.24 7.83 13.47
C TYR A 44 23.53 6.53 13.85
N ARG A 45 22.27 6.66 14.23
CA ARG A 45 21.45 5.50 14.64
C ARG A 45 21.03 4.67 13.43
N VAL A 46 21.52 3.43 13.36
CA VAL A 46 21.11 2.45 12.33
C VAL A 46 19.93 1.63 12.86
N GLN A 47 18.88 1.52 12.04
CA GLN A 47 17.73 0.66 12.31
C GLN A 47 17.59 -0.38 11.21
N PRO A 48 18.11 -1.60 11.37
CA PRO A 48 18.01 -2.64 10.38
C PRO A 48 16.59 -3.19 10.30
N SER A 49 16.16 -3.51 9.08
CA SER A 49 14.91 -4.23 8.81
C SER A 49 15.23 -5.59 8.22
N PHE A 50 14.58 -6.64 8.71
CA PHE A 50 14.84 -8.00 8.29
C PHE A 50 13.63 -8.61 7.59
N GLY A 51 13.86 -9.25 6.45
CA GLY A 51 12.88 -10.10 5.79
C GLY A 51 13.33 -11.54 5.86
N ILE A 52 12.44 -12.45 6.21
CA ILE A 52 12.70 -13.87 6.34
C ILE A 52 11.91 -14.60 5.26
N GLY A 53 12.59 -15.30 4.36
CA GLY A 53 12.02 -16.21 3.39
C GLY A 53 12.16 -17.64 3.89
N ILE A 54 11.06 -18.34 4.05
CA ILE A 54 10.99 -19.74 4.46
C ILE A 54 10.40 -20.55 3.31
N SER A 55 10.91 -21.76 3.08
CA SER A 55 10.30 -22.71 2.16
C SER A 55 10.04 -24.03 2.86
N PRO A 56 8.88 -24.65 2.65
CA PRO A 56 8.62 -26.00 3.09
C PRO A 56 9.37 -27.04 2.24
N GLU A 57 9.89 -26.66 1.09
CA GLU A 57 10.64 -27.56 0.22
C GLU A 57 12.07 -27.77 0.75
N ARG A 58 12.57 -29.00 0.63
CA ARG A 58 13.91 -29.37 1.12
C ARG A 58 15.08 -28.69 0.39
N ALA A 59 14.86 -28.25 -0.86
CA ALA A 59 15.89 -27.59 -1.68
C ALA A 59 15.25 -26.53 -2.60
N PRO A 60 14.72 -25.44 -2.05
CA PRO A 60 14.16 -24.37 -2.88
C PRO A 60 15.26 -23.62 -3.63
N ALA A 61 14.92 -23.03 -4.77
CA ALA A 61 15.85 -22.14 -5.44
C ALA A 61 16.19 -20.95 -4.52
N ILE A 62 17.47 -20.66 -4.34
CA ILE A 62 17.96 -19.54 -3.51
C ILE A 62 17.38 -18.20 -3.99
N SER A 63 17.21 -18.03 -5.32
CA SER A 63 16.58 -16.85 -5.90
C SER A 63 15.13 -16.66 -5.38
N TYR A 64 14.36 -17.74 -5.29
CA TYR A 64 13.02 -17.71 -4.75
C TYR A 64 13.00 -17.27 -3.28
N LEU A 65 13.85 -17.87 -2.43
CA LEU A 65 13.96 -17.49 -1.02
C LEU A 65 14.37 -16.03 -0.84
N LYS A 66 15.33 -15.57 -1.64
CA LYS A 66 15.76 -14.18 -1.65
C LYS A 66 14.60 -13.23 -2.01
N ASP A 67 13.79 -13.58 -3.00
CA ASP A 67 12.66 -12.77 -3.42
C ASP A 67 11.56 -12.74 -2.33
N CYS A 68 11.29 -13.88 -1.69
CA CYS A 68 10.39 -13.97 -0.54
C CYS A 68 10.88 -13.08 0.63
N ALA A 69 12.16 -13.20 1.01
CA ALA A 69 12.76 -12.39 2.06
C ALA A 69 12.71 -10.89 1.71
N THR A 70 12.97 -10.53 0.45
CA THR A 70 12.90 -9.15 -0.03
C THR A 70 11.47 -8.60 0.05
N MET A 71 10.45 -9.37 -0.31
CA MET A 71 9.05 -8.96 -0.18
C MET A 71 8.67 -8.74 1.29
N ALA A 72 9.08 -9.67 2.17
CA ALA A 72 8.83 -9.55 3.61
C ALA A 72 9.50 -8.30 4.19
N MET A 73 10.78 -8.06 3.87
CA MET A 73 11.50 -6.86 4.30
C MET A 73 10.81 -5.57 3.82
N ASN A 74 10.41 -5.51 2.56
CA ASN A 74 9.75 -4.34 1.99
C ASN A 74 8.38 -4.08 2.61
N SER A 75 7.70 -5.09 3.14
CA SER A 75 6.40 -4.93 3.82
C SER A 75 6.49 -4.14 5.12
N ILE A 76 7.69 -4.07 5.73
CA ILE A 76 7.95 -3.39 6.99
C ILE A 76 8.85 -2.16 6.86
N LYS A 77 9.42 -1.91 5.68
CA LYS A 77 10.30 -0.76 5.45
C LYS A 77 9.57 0.55 5.81
N GLY A 78 10.21 1.38 6.64
CA GLY A 78 9.62 2.61 7.17
C GLY A 78 8.67 2.43 8.38
N LYS A 79 8.42 1.22 8.84
CA LYS A 79 7.61 0.96 10.03
C LYS A 79 8.51 0.82 11.28
N VAL A 80 8.57 1.86 12.09
CA VAL A 80 9.48 1.97 13.24
C VAL A 80 9.31 0.83 14.26
N TYR A 81 8.10 0.29 14.39
CA TYR A 81 7.79 -0.74 15.41
C TYR A 81 7.97 -2.18 14.93
N ARG A 82 8.21 -2.40 13.63
CA ARG A 82 8.44 -3.75 13.08
C ARG A 82 9.84 -3.87 12.56
N THR A 83 10.63 -4.76 13.15
CA THR A 83 12.03 -4.98 12.80
C THR A 83 12.25 -6.14 11.86
N TYR A 84 11.32 -7.09 11.84
CA TYR A 84 11.37 -8.22 10.91
C TYR A 84 9.95 -8.59 10.44
N ALA A 85 9.90 -9.28 9.30
CA ALA A 85 8.71 -9.95 8.79
C ALA A 85 9.10 -11.28 8.16
N ILE A 86 8.24 -12.26 8.32
CA ILE A 86 8.33 -13.56 7.64
C ILE A 86 7.45 -13.49 6.40
N PHE A 87 7.94 -14.01 5.29
CA PHE A 87 7.18 -14.06 4.04
C PHE A 87 5.91 -14.89 4.19
N ASP A 88 4.79 -14.37 3.66
CA ASP A 88 3.52 -15.05 3.51
C ASP A 88 3.06 -14.86 2.04
N GLU A 89 2.49 -15.89 1.43
CA GLU A 89 1.93 -15.84 0.07
C GLU A 89 0.89 -14.71 -0.13
N LYS A 90 0.23 -14.27 0.95
CA LYS A 90 -0.61 -13.07 0.93
C LYS A 90 0.16 -11.81 0.55
N MET A 91 1.44 -11.71 0.95
CA MET A 91 2.30 -10.57 0.58
C MET A 91 2.54 -10.53 -0.93
N ARG A 92 2.75 -11.69 -1.56
CA ARG A 92 2.89 -11.80 -3.01
C ARG A 92 1.61 -11.38 -3.72
N SER A 93 0.48 -11.95 -3.30
CA SER A 93 -0.83 -11.64 -3.86
C SER A 93 -1.18 -10.15 -3.71
N GLN A 94 -0.84 -9.55 -2.56
CA GLN A 94 -1.00 -8.12 -2.33
C GLN A 94 -0.14 -7.29 -3.29
N LYS A 95 1.13 -7.67 -3.47
CA LYS A 95 2.05 -6.95 -4.38
C LYS A 95 1.62 -7.06 -5.84
N MET A 96 1.07 -8.21 -6.24
CA MET A 96 0.51 -8.37 -7.59
C MET A 96 -0.71 -7.46 -7.79
N ARG A 97 -1.62 -7.38 -6.80
CA ARG A 97 -2.78 -6.47 -6.85
C ARG A 97 -2.35 -5.01 -6.92
N GLU A 98 -1.36 -4.59 -6.11
CA GLU A 98 -0.82 -3.24 -6.16
C GLU A 98 -0.30 -2.88 -7.56
N ARG A 99 0.52 -3.77 -8.15
CA ARG A 99 1.03 -3.59 -9.51
C ARG A 99 -0.08 -3.49 -10.56
N GLN A 100 -1.13 -4.30 -10.41
CA GLN A 100 -2.25 -4.25 -11.33
C GLN A 100 -3.00 -2.91 -11.24
N VAL A 101 -3.23 -2.39 -10.03
CA VAL A 101 -3.78 -1.04 -9.84
C VAL A 101 -2.89 0.00 -10.49
N GLU A 102 -1.56 -0.06 -10.27
CA GLU A 102 -0.60 0.87 -10.87
C GLU A 102 -0.65 0.86 -12.41
N ASN A 103 -0.83 -0.31 -13.03
CA ASN A 103 -0.90 -0.44 -14.48
C ASN A 103 -2.23 0.04 -15.05
N ASP A 104 -3.34 -0.25 -14.37
CA ASP A 104 -4.69 -0.02 -14.91
C ASP A 104 -5.17 1.43 -14.68
N ILE A 105 -4.67 2.12 -13.63
CA ILE A 105 -5.27 3.39 -13.17
C ILE A 105 -5.15 4.54 -14.16
N VAL A 106 -4.06 4.60 -14.94
CA VAL A 106 -3.86 5.67 -15.92
C VAL A 106 -4.92 5.59 -17.01
N SER A 107 -5.09 4.41 -17.60
CA SER A 107 -6.14 4.18 -18.60
C SER A 107 -7.55 4.29 -18.01
N ALA A 108 -7.73 3.89 -16.74
CA ALA A 108 -9.01 4.07 -16.06
C ALA A 108 -9.42 5.54 -15.91
N LEU A 109 -8.46 6.42 -15.66
CA LEU A 109 -8.69 7.87 -15.63
C LEU A 109 -9.09 8.40 -17.02
N GLU A 110 -8.31 8.04 -18.05
CA GLU A 110 -8.55 8.47 -19.44
C GLU A 110 -9.88 7.96 -20.00
N ASN A 111 -10.24 6.72 -19.70
CA ASN A 111 -11.48 6.08 -20.17
C ASN A 111 -12.71 6.44 -19.33
N GLY A 112 -12.56 7.26 -18.27
CA GLY A 112 -13.69 7.67 -17.43
C GLY A 112 -14.27 6.54 -16.56
N GLU A 113 -13.47 5.53 -16.26
CA GLU A 113 -13.86 4.41 -15.39
C GLU A 113 -13.97 4.86 -13.91
N LEU A 114 -13.28 5.95 -13.54
CA LEU A 114 -13.41 6.57 -12.23
C LEU A 114 -14.68 7.43 -12.20
N GLN A 115 -15.65 7.00 -11.42
CA GLN A 115 -16.96 7.62 -11.34
C GLN A 115 -17.15 8.37 -10.03
N LEU A 116 -17.76 9.54 -10.12
CA LEU A 116 -18.23 10.30 -8.96
C LEU A 116 -19.55 9.71 -8.45
N TYR A 117 -19.55 9.34 -7.18
CA TYR A 117 -20.75 9.04 -6.39
C TYR A 117 -20.91 10.11 -5.32
N VAL A 118 -22.13 10.48 -5.03
CA VAL A 118 -22.43 11.43 -3.95
C VAL A 118 -23.27 10.71 -2.90
N GLN A 119 -22.70 10.58 -1.70
CA GLN A 119 -23.43 10.05 -0.55
C GLN A 119 -24.16 11.19 0.17
N PRO A 120 -25.51 11.14 0.27
CA PRO A 120 -26.25 12.19 0.91
C PRO A 120 -25.98 12.25 2.43
N LYS A 121 -25.88 13.48 2.95
CA LYS A 121 -25.87 13.79 4.39
C LYS A 121 -27.24 14.31 4.75
N VAL A 122 -27.84 13.68 5.76
CA VAL A 122 -29.21 14.02 6.18
C VAL A 122 -29.22 14.59 7.61
N ASP A 123 -30.10 15.54 7.86
CA ASP A 123 -30.39 16.01 9.22
C ASP A 123 -31.18 14.91 9.94
N MET A 124 -30.67 14.48 11.09
CA MET A 124 -31.28 13.40 11.89
C MET A 124 -32.60 13.79 12.53
N ARG A 125 -32.94 15.09 12.57
CA ARG A 125 -34.15 15.60 13.19
C ARG A 125 -35.37 15.49 12.27
N ASP A 126 -35.19 15.71 10.97
CA ASP A 126 -36.29 15.80 10.00
C ASP A 126 -36.06 14.98 8.72
N GLY A 127 -34.90 14.33 8.59
CA GLY A 127 -34.55 13.48 7.44
C GLY A 127 -34.22 14.25 6.15
N ARG A 128 -34.12 15.59 6.20
CA ARG A 128 -33.80 16.39 5.00
C ARG A 128 -32.35 16.22 4.62
N VAL A 129 -32.12 16.19 3.29
CA VAL A 129 -30.76 16.21 2.74
C VAL A 129 -30.18 17.62 2.94
N ILE A 130 -29.10 17.71 3.71
CA ILE A 130 -28.40 18.96 4.05
C ILE A 130 -27.04 19.08 3.38
N GLY A 131 -26.59 18.05 2.69
CA GLY A 131 -25.31 18.03 2.00
C GLY A 131 -25.03 16.70 1.34
N GLY A 132 -23.81 16.54 0.84
CA GLY A 132 -23.32 15.30 0.28
C GLY A 132 -21.82 15.11 0.54
N GLU A 133 -21.35 13.89 0.37
CA GLU A 133 -19.93 13.56 0.29
C GLU A 133 -19.61 12.97 -1.05
N ALA A 134 -18.64 13.57 -1.75
CA ALA A 134 -18.14 13.07 -3.01
C ALA A 134 -17.22 11.89 -2.78
N LEU A 135 -17.54 10.77 -3.37
CA LEU A 135 -16.81 9.51 -3.24
C LEU A 135 -16.43 8.99 -4.63
N VAL A 136 -15.16 8.65 -4.81
CA VAL A 136 -14.72 7.97 -6.02
C VAL A 136 -15.13 6.49 -6.00
N ARG A 137 -15.53 5.96 -7.15
CA ARG A 137 -15.75 4.53 -7.40
C ARG A 137 -15.08 4.17 -8.72
N TRP A 138 -14.37 3.06 -8.74
CA TRP A 138 -13.75 2.58 -9.97
C TRP A 138 -14.61 1.48 -10.60
N LYS A 139 -15.23 1.79 -11.74
CA LYS A 139 -15.99 0.83 -12.54
C LYS A 139 -15.04 0.15 -13.53
N HIS A 140 -14.30 -0.85 -13.01
CA HIS A 140 -13.36 -1.61 -13.82
C HIS A 140 -14.10 -2.52 -14.83
N PRO A 141 -13.67 -2.58 -16.11
CA PRO A 141 -14.39 -3.33 -17.15
C PRO A 141 -14.50 -4.83 -16.85
N GLU A 142 -13.49 -5.43 -16.24
CA GLU A 142 -13.47 -6.87 -15.94
C GLU A 142 -13.85 -7.21 -14.49
N LYS A 143 -13.50 -6.36 -13.52
CA LYS A 143 -13.68 -6.61 -12.08
C LYS A 143 -14.96 -6.02 -11.50
N GLY A 144 -15.70 -5.27 -12.31
CA GLY A 144 -16.87 -4.54 -11.84
C GLY A 144 -16.51 -3.36 -10.93
N LEU A 145 -17.25 -3.15 -9.86
CA LEU A 145 -17.04 -2.01 -8.96
C LEU A 145 -15.92 -2.30 -7.96
N VAL A 146 -14.74 -1.72 -8.19
CA VAL A 146 -13.58 -1.81 -7.29
C VAL A 146 -13.72 -0.77 -6.18
N PRO A 147 -13.69 -1.18 -4.90
CA PRO A 147 -13.87 -0.27 -3.77
C PRO A 147 -12.60 0.57 -3.54
N PRO A 148 -12.73 1.82 -3.04
CA PRO A 148 -11.62 2.76 -2.81
C PRO A 148 -10.48 2.20 -1.97
N ARG A 149 -10.79 1.38 -0.97
CA ARG A 149 -9.79 0.74 -0.09
C ARG A 149 -8.78 -0.14 -0.82
N GLU A 150 -9.08 -0.57 -2.05
CA GLU A 150 -8.19 -1.42 -2.85
C GLU A 150 -7.21 -0.62 -3.70
N PHE A 151 -7.57 0.60 -4.12
CA PHE A 151 -6.71 1.39 -5.00
C PHE A 151 -6.17 2.68 -4.36
N ILE A 152 -6.93 3.39 -3.54
CA ILE A 152 -6.46 4.65 -2.93
C ILE A 152 -5.12 4.50 -2.20
N PRO A 153 -4.89 3.49 -1.33
CA PRO A 153 -3.60 3.35 -0.65
C PRO A 153 -2.41 3.13 -1.60
N VAL A 154 -2.66 2.52 -2.77
CA VAL A 154 -1.64 2.33 -3.80
C VAL A 154 -1.30 3.67 -4.45
N LEU A 155 -2.33 4.46 -4.76
CA LEU A 155 -2.18 5.76 -5.39
C LEU A 155 -1.55 6.81 -4.47
N GLU A 156 -1.84 6.76 -3.17
CA GLU A 156 -1.17 7.60 -2.17
C GLU A 156 0.32 7.25 -2.07
N LYS A 157 0.67 5.96 -2.16
CA LYS A 157 2.06 5.49 -2.05
C LYS A 157 2.91 5.91 -3.24
N ASN A 158 2.36 5.99 -4.45
CA ASN A 158 3.08 6.36 -5.67
C ASN A 158 2.83 7.81 -6.11
N GLY A 159 1.99 8.57 -5.40
CA GLY A 159 1.68 9.97 -5.66
C GLY A 159 0.58 10.20 -6.71
N PHE A 160 0.09 9.17 -7.39
CA PHE A 160 -0.92 9.31 -8.44
C PHE A 160 -2.29 9.76 -7.93
N ILE A 161 -2.51 9.68 -6.62
CA ILE A 161 -3.75 10.14 -5.99
C ILE A 161 -4.08 11.60 -6.32
N ILE A 162 -3.07 12.45 -6.53
CA ILE A 162 -3.24 13.86 -6.90
C ILE A 162 -4.07 13.98 -8.19
N ASN A 163 -3.73 13.20 -9.21
CA ASN A 163 -4.45 13.21 -10.49
C ASN A 163 -5.92 12.74 -10.34
N VAL A 164 -6.14 11.76 -9.45
CA VAL A 164 -7.50 11.25 -9.17
C VAL A 164 -8.32 12.27 -8.40
N ASP A 165 -7.72 12.93 -7.41
CA ASP A 165 -8.38 13.99 -6.65
C ASP A 165 -8.82 15.14 -7.57
N GLU A 166 -7.91 15.66 -8.39
CA GLU A 166 -8.20 16.73 -9.37
C GLU A 166 -9.33 16.33 -10.32
N TYR A 167 -9.26 15.12 -10.88
CA TYR A 167 -10.31 14.60 -11.76
C TYR A 167 -11.69 14.53 -11.08
N ILE A 168 -11.73 14.10 -9.82
CA ILE A 168 -12.99 14.03 -9.06
C ILE A 168 -13.49 15.44 -8.72
N TRP A 169 -12.60 16.37 -8.38
CA TRP A 169 -12.99 17.77 -8.13
C TRP A 169 -13.61 18.41 -9.36
N GLU A 170 -13.02 18.23 -10.54
CA GLU A 170 -13.61 18.71 -11.80
C GLU A 170 -15.02 18.14 -12.03
N LYS A 171 -15.22 16.85 -11.77
CA LYS A 171 -16.54 16.23 -11.87
C LYS A 171 -17.55 16.79 -10.86
N VAL A 172 -17.11 17.05 -9.62
CA VAL A 172 -17.97 17.68 -8.59
C VAL A 172 -18.38 19.09 -9.03
N PHE A 173 -17.44 19.92 -9.47
CA PHE A 173 -17.74 21.27 -9.94
C PHE A 173 -18.64 21.27 -11.17
N ALA A 174 -18.39 20.37 -12.12
CA ALA A 174 -19.24 20.23 -13.31
C ALA A 174 -20.68 19.81 -12.92
N TYR A 175 -20.81 18.89 -11.96
CA TYR A 175 -22.12 18.45 -11.45
C TYR A 175 -22.87 19.56 -10.74
N LEU A 176 -22.22 20.30 -9.84
CA LEU A 176 -22.83 21.45 -9.13
C LEU A 176 -23.19 22.57 -10.13
N GLY A 177 -22.32 22.85 -11.10
CA GLY A 177 -22.62 23.81 -12.16
C GLY A 177 -23.81 23.42 -13.04
N LYS A 178 -24.01 22.12 -13.29
CA LYS A 178 -25.20 21.61 -13.95
C LYS A 178 -26.47 21.84 -13.12
N LEU A 179 -26.46 21.47 -11.84
CA LEU A 179 -27.60 21.70 -10.94
C LEU A 179 -27.97 23.18 -10.86
N HIS A 180 -26.98 24.07 -10.80
CA HIS A 180 -27.19 25.51 -10.78
C HIS A 180 -27.88 26.02 -12.06
N ARG A 181 -27.44 25.56 -13.24
CA ARG A 181 -28.05 25.94 -14.53
C ARG A 181 -29.49 25.41 -14.69
N GLU A 182 -29.79 24.28 -14.03
CA GLU A 182 -31.13 23.66 -14.04
C GLU A 182 -32.07 24.23 -12.96
N ASP A 183 -31.65 25.29 -12.27
CA ASP A 183 -32.36 25.91 -11.14
C ASP A 183 -32.75 24.90 -10.03
N ARG A 184 -31.89 23.88 -9.84
CA ARG A 184 -32.06 22.86 -8.81
C ARG A 184 -31.41 23.29 -7.49
N MET A 185 -31.97 22.80 -6.39
CA MET A 185 -31.45 23.09 -5.06
C MET A 185 -29.97 22.64 -4.93
N LEU A 186 -29.10 23.57 -4.58
CA LEU A 186 -27.71 23.29 -4.29
C LEU A 186 -27.56 22.96 -2.79
N VAL A 187 -26.84 21.90 -2.52
CA VAL A 187 -26.40 21.53 -1.16
C VAL A 187 -24.88 21.48 -1.12
N PRO A 188 -24.26 21.75 0.02
CA PRO A 188 -22.82 21.62 0.19
C PRO A 188 -22.36 20.19 -0.11
N VAL A 189 -21.30 20.04 -0.91
CA VAL A 189 -20.68 18.74 -1.18
C VAL A 189 -19.25 18.77 -0.65
N SER A 190 -18.94 17.92 0.33
CA SER A 190 -17.58 17.73 0.80
C SER A 190 -16.81 16.84 -0.16
N ILE A 191 -15.55 17.19 -0.39
CA ILE A 191 -14.58 16.43 -1.18
C ILE A 191 -13.44 15.97 -0.29
N ASN A 192 -12.91 14.79 -0.56
CA ASN A 192 -11.71 14.30 0.09
C ASN A 192 -10.48 14.91 -0.58
N VAL A 193 -9.46 15.20 0.21
CA VAL A 193 -8.18 15.77 -0.23
C VAL A 193 -7.07 14.93 0.36
N SER A 194 -6.21 14.40 -0.50
CA SER A 194 -5.03 13.66 -0.03
C SER A 194 -4.03 14.61 0.64
N ARG A 195 -3.32 14.09 1.64
CA ARG A 195 -2.21 14.81 2.31
C ARG A 195 -1.08 15.21 1.37
N LEU A 196 -1.01 14.61 0.19
CA LEU A 196 0.03 14.88 -0.81
C LEU A 196 -0.17 16.20 -1.56
N HIS A 197 -1.29 16.89 -1.34
CA HIS A 197 -1.52 18.26 -1.84
C HIS A 197 -0.92 19.34 -0.93
N ALA A 198 -0.44 18.99 0.27
CA ALA A 198 0.07 19.92 1.27
C ALA A 198 1.58 20.19 1.14
#